data_83da1693ae49b9b0a9c558fd076f4ab2
#
_entry.id   83da1693ae49b9b0a9c558fd076f4ab2
#
_cell.length_a   1.000
_cell.length_b   1.000
_cell.length_c   1.000
_cell.angle_alpha   90.00
_cell.angle_beta   90.00
_cell.angle_gamma   90.00
#
_symmetry.space_group_name_H-M   'P 1'
#
loop_
_entity.id
_entity.type
_entity.pdbx_description
1 polymer ?
#
loop_
_entity_poly.entity_id
_entity_poly.type
_entity_poly.pdbx_seq_one_letter_code
_entity_poly.pdbx_strand_id
1 'polypeptide(L)'
;MCSSDLFDPVTSGHLDVITRAARMVDTLVIGVGVHPGKSPLFSTEEKIEMLRAETAAITKKSGTKIEIITFANLTVDAAKVAGATLIFRGLRDGTDFNYEMQMAGMNGAMAPGIDTVFLPASPHVRHITATLVRQIALMGGNVSDFVPPGVARRLKAKAAKYKP
;
A
#
# COMPACT_ATOMS: atom_id res chain seq x y z
N MET A 1 8.11 9.76 5.46
CA MET A 1 7.34 10.39 4.38
C MET A 1 6.33 9.38 3.88
N CYS A 2 5.05 9.54 4.21
CA CYS A 2 4.03 8.68 3.63
C CYS A 2 4.05 8.92 2.12
N SER A 3 4.40 7.92 1.34
CA SER A 3 4.38 8.04 -0.12
C SER A 3 2.92 8.16 -0.55
N SER A 4 2.54 9.31 -1.12
CA SER A 4 1.22 9.48 -1.78
C SER A 4 1.06 8.51 -2.96
N ASP A 5 2.15 7.88 -3.36
CA ASP A 5 2.20 6.90 -4.44
C ASP A 5 1.91 5.48 -3.95
N LEU A 6 1.72 5.30 -2.62
CA LEU A 6 1.29 4.03 -2.08
C LEU A 6 -0.11 3.69 -2.63
N PHE A 7 -0.26 2.49 -3.15
CA PHE A 7 -1.46 2.01 -3.82
C PHE A 7 -1.83 2.73 -5.15
N ASP A 8 -0.85 3.33 -5.81
CA ASP A 8 -1.03 3.98 -7.12
C ASP A 8 -0.22 3.29 -8.25
N PRO A 9 -0.62 2.08 -8.68
CA PRO A 9 -1.78 1.28 -8.27
C PRO A 9 -1.52 0.33 -7.09
N VAL A 10 -2.58 -0.38 -6.66
CA VAL A 10 -2.45 -1.58 -5.80
C VAL A 10 -1.71 -2.67 -6.58
N THR A 11 -0.64 -3.23 -5.98
CA THR A 11 0.18 -4.28 -6.61
C THR A 11 0.09 -5.60 -5.86
N SER A 12 0.55 -6.69 -6.50
CA SER A 12 0.68 -7.99 -5.84
C SER A 12 1.62 -7.92 -4.62
N GLY A 13 2.64 -7.05 -4.64
CA GLY A 13 3.50 -6.79 -3.49
C GLY A 13 2.77 -6.15 -2.31
N HIS A 14 1.87 -5.21 -2.56
CA HIS A 14 1.03 -4.65 -1.51
C HIS A 14 0.11 -5.72 -0.88
N LEU A 15 -0.51 -6.57 -1.71
CA LEU A 15 -1.39 -7.63 -1.22
C LEU A 15 -0.64 -8.73 -0.46
N ASP A 16 0.62 -9.01 -0.79
CA ASP A 16 1.48 -9.92 -0.02
C ASP A 16 1.64 -9.43 1.43
N VAL A 17 2.02 -8.17 1.61
CA VAL A 17 2.18 -7.56 2.94
C VAL A 17 0.85 -7.51 3.68
N ILE A 18 -0.23 -7.06 3.04
CA ILE A 18 -1.58 -7.00 3.64
C ILE A 18 -2.04 -8.38 4.08
N THR A 19 -1.88 -9.40 3.23
CA THR A 19 -2.29 -10.78 3.54
C THR A 19 -1.55 -11.34 4.73
N ARG A 20 -0.27 -11.04 4.85
CA ARG A 20 0.57 -11.53 5.96
C ARG A 20 0.30 -10.75 7.25
N ALA A 21 0.16 -9.44 7.18
CA ALA A 21 -0.23 -8.61 8.33
C ALA A 21 -1.62 -9.02 8.87
N ALA A 22 -2.58 -9.29 8.00
CA ALA A 22 -3.92 -9.71 8.39
C ALA A 22 -3.96 -11.02 9.21
N ARG A 23 -2.93 -11.86 9.12
CA ARG A 23 -2.83 -13.09 9.95
C ARG A 23 -2.31 -12.83 11.36
N MET A 24 -1.85 -11.63 11.65
CA MET A 24 -1.18 -11.27 12.89
C MET A 24 -2.04 -10.42 13.81
N VAL A 25 -3.18 -9.93 13.32
CA VAL A 25 -4.05 -8.99 14.05
C VAL A 25 -5.54 -9.28 13.80
N ASP A 26 -6.39 -8.92 14.75
CA ASP A 26 -7.84 -9.04 14.62
C ASP A 26 -8.43 -7.93 13.72
N THR A 27 -7.83 -6.75 13.76
CA THR A 27 -8.20 -5.61 12.91
C THR A 27 -6.97 -5.04 12.23
N LEU A 28 -7.03 -4.90 10.89
CA LEU A 28 -6.00 -4.28 10.08
C LEU A 28 -6.54 -3.01 9.43
N VAL A 29 -5.94 -1.87 9.74
CA VAL A 29 -6.30 -0.59 9.13
C VAL A 29 -5.32 -0.26 7.99
N ILE A 30 -5.83 -0.09 6.78
CA ILE A 30 -5.04 0.31 5.62
C ILE A 30 -5.17 1.82 5.44
N GLY A 31 -4.07 2.54 5.66
CA GLY A 31 -4.01 3.99 5.50
C GLY A 31 -3.64 4.40 4.08
N VAL A 32 -4.49 5.18 3.44
CA VAL A 32 -4.23 5.81 2.13
C VAL A 32 -3.85 7.27 2.36
N GLY A 33 -2.57 7.59 2.18
CA GLY A 33 -2.08 8.98 2.31
C GLY A 33 -2.59 9.87 1.18
N VAL A 34 -3.08 11.06 1.54
CA VAL A 34 -3.51 12.11 0.61
C VAL A 34 -2.54 13.27 0.73
N HIS A 35 -1.87 13.65 -0.36
CA HIS A 35 -0.97 14.79 -0.38
C HIS A 35 -1.41 15.82 -1.41
N PRO A 36 -1.70 17.06 -1.00
CA PRO A 36 -1.93 18.16 -1.92
C PRO A 36 -0.70 18.38 -2.81
N GLY A 37 -0.90 18.59 -4.11
CA GLY A 37 0.19 18.93 -5.04
C GLY A 37 0.84 17.77 -5.80
N LYS A 38 0.46 16.51 -5.55
CA LYS A 38 0.82 15.38 -6.40
C LYS A 38 -0.35 14.98 -7.30
N SER A 39 -0.05 14.62 -8.56
CA SER A 39 -1.04 14.11 -9.52
C SER A 39 -0.92 12.60 -9.63
N PRO A 40 -1.62 11.81 -8.78
CA PRO A 40 -1.60 10.37 -8.87
C PRO A 40 -2.34 9.89 -10.13
N LEU A 41 -2.01 8.68 -10.61
CA LEU A 41 -2.73 8.07 -11.73
C LEU A 41 -4.18 7.73 -11.36
N PHE A 42 -4.37 7.24 -10.13
CA PHE A 42 -5.68 6.92 -9.58
C PHE A 42 -6.07 7.91 -8.47
N SER A 43 -7.31 8.38 -8.49
CA SER A 43 -7.84 9.22 -7.42
C SER A 43 -7.86 8.45 -6.09
N THR A 44 -8.04 9.16 -4.99
CA THR A 44 -8.15 8.54 -3.65
C THR A 44 -9.31 7.55 -3.60
N GLU A 45 -10.45 7.90 -4.19
CA GLU A 45 -11.64 7.06 -4.27
C GLU A 45 -11.36 5.79 -5.08
N GLU A 46 -10.70 5.90 -6.23
CA GLU A 46 -10.31 4.76 -7.05
C GLU A 46 -9.34 3.82 -6.31
N LYS A 47 -8.41 4.36 -5.53
CA LYS A 47 -7.49 3.55 -4.68
C LYS A 47 -8.25 2.79 -3.60
N ILE A 48 -9.21 3.45 -2.92
CA ILE A 48 -10.06 2.83 -1.91
C ILE A 48 -10.91 1.72 -2.51
N GLU A 49 -11.52 1.94 -3.69
CA GLU A 49 -12.30 0.92 -4.39
C GLU A 49 -11.45 -0.30 -4.75
N MET A 50 -10.23 -0.09 -5.30
CA MET A 50 -9.31 -1.18 -5.61
C MET A 50 -8.95 -1.96 -4.35
N LEU A 51 -8.58 -1.27 -3.26
CA LEU A 51 -8.25 -1.92 -1.99
C LEU A 51 -9.43 -2.72 -1.43
N ARG A 52 -10.65 -2.17 -1.43
CA ARG A 52 -11.85 -2.88 -0.97
C ARG A 52 -12.10 -4.15 -1.76
N ALA A 53 -12.00 -4.06 -3.09
CA ALA A 53 -12.22 -5.21 -3.97
C ALA A 53 -11.18 -6.32 -3.73
N GLU A 54 -9.90 -5.95 -3.65
CA GLU A 54 -8.81 -6.92 -3.56
C GLU A 54 -8.63 -7.48 -2.13
N THR A 55 -9.02 -6.74 -1.09
CA THR A 55 -8.91 -7.22 0.30
C THR A 55 -10.12 -8.04 0.78
N ALA A 56 -11.24 -8.02 0.06
CA ALA A 56 -12.44 -8.79 0.45
C ALA A 56 -12.17 -10.30 0.61
N ALA A 57 -11.37 -10.88 -0.30
CA ALA A 57 -10.97 -12.28 -0.22
C ALA A 57 -10.02 -12.54 0.96
N ILE A 58 -9.17 -11.57 1.31
CA ILE A 58 -8.25 -11.65 2.45
C ILE A 58 -9.06 -11.69 3.74
N THR A 59 -9.99 -10.75 3.93
CA THR A 59 -10.91 -10.72 5.08
C THR A 59 -11.64 -12.04 5.25
N LYS A 60 -12.22 -12.58 4.17
CA LYS A 60 -12.95 -13.86 4.22
C LYS A 60 -12.06 -15.03 4.64
N LYS A 61 -10.79 -15.04 4.20
CA LYS A 61 -9.85 -16.11 4.47
C LYS A 61 -9.21 -16.05 5.85
N SER A 62 -8.85 -14.84 6.30
CA SER A 62 -8.16 -14.62 7.59
C SER A 62 -9.10 -14.47 8.78
N GLY A 63 -10.34 -14.04 8.55
CA GLY A 63 -11.26 -13.61 9.60
C GLY A 63 -10.97 -12.19 10.13
N THR A 64 -9.87 -11.57 9.69
CA THR A 64 -9.43 -10.24 10.14
C THR A 64 -10.36 -9.15 9.60
N LYS A 65 -10.77 -8.23 10.46
CA LYS A 65 -11.49 -7.02 10.03
C LYS A 65 -10.52 -6.11 9.31
N ILE A 66 -10.78 -5.78 8.04
CA ILE A 66 -9.97 -4.83 7.26
C ILE A 66 -10.75 -3.53 7.09
N GLU A 67 -10.16 -2.44 7.55
CA GLU A 67 -10.67 -1.08 7.39
C GLU A 67 -9.75 -0.27 6.49
N ILE A 68 -10.30 0.66 5.72
CA ILE A 68 -9.53 1.54 4.83
C ILE A 68 -9.86 2.98 5.23
N ILE A 69 -8.83 3.73 5.58
CA ILE A 69 -8.93 5.14 5.97
C ILE A 69 -8.08 6.02 5.06
N THR A 70 -8.41 7.29 4.99
CA THR A 70 -7.57 8.32 4.37
C THR A 70 -6.98 9.22 5.43
N PHE A 71 -5.76 9.72 5.19
CA PHE A 71 -5.12 10.67 6.08
C PHE A 71 -4.20 11.62 5.29
N ALA A 72 -4.05 12.84 5.77
CA ALA A 72 -3.22 13.88 5.19
C ALA A 72 -2.12 14.39 6.15
N ASN A 73 -2.07 13.83 7.35
CA ASN A 73 -1.14 14.16 8.44
C ASN A 73 -0.03 13.10 8.58
N LEU A 74 0.62 13.04 9.73
CA LEU A 74 1.65 12.03 10.02
C LEU A 74 1.04 10.63 10.15
N THR A 75 1.77 9.62 9.73
CA THR A 75 1.34 8.20 9.85
C THR A 75 1.05 7.83 11.30
N VAL A 76 1.84 8.31 12.25
CA VAL A 76 1.63 8.04 13.68
C VAL A 76 0.38 8.71 14.22
N ASP A 77 -0.02 9.87 13.71
CA ASP A 77 -1.26 10.52 14.12
C ASP A 77 -2.47 9.76 13.60
N ALA A 78 -2.41 9.31 12.34
CA ALA A 78 -3.43 8.44 11.77
C ALA A 78 -3.54 7.11 12.54
N ALA A 79 -2.40 6.52 12.95
CA ALA A 79 -2.36 5.31 13.76
C ALA A 79 -2.98 5.52 15.15
N LYS A 80 -2.68 6.65 15.82
CA LYS A 80 -3.29 7.01 17.11
C LYS A 80 -4.81 7.14 16.99
N VAL A 81 -5.30 7.85 15.98
CA VAL A 81 -6.75 8.02 15.73
C VAL A 81 -7.42 6.67 15.46
N ALA A 82 -6.74 5.76 14.76
CA ALA A 82 -7.24 4.41 14.50
C ALA A 82 -7.13 3.46 15.72
N GLY A 83 -6.54 3.90 16.83
CA GLY A 83 -6.28 3.04 17.99
C GLY A 83 -5.27 1.93 17.73
N ALA A 84 -4.39 2.10 16.73
CA ALA A 84 -3.40 1.11 16.37
C ALA A 84 -2.21 1.12 17.32
N THR A 85 -1.71 -0.06 17.68
CA THR A 85 -0.49 -0.27 18.47
C THR A 85 0.68 -0.71 17.60
N LEU A 86 0.42 -1.13 16.36
CA LEU A 86 1.42 -1.61 15.41
C LEU A 86 1.28 -0.90 14.06
N ILE A 87 2.41 -0.57 13.44
CA ILE A 87 2.50 -0.12 12.04
C ILE A 87 3.25 -1.19 11.25
N PHE A 88 2.61 -1.83 10.27
CA PHE A 88 3.26 -2.78 9.38
C PHE A 88 3.91 -2.07 8.19
N ARG A 89 5.16 -2.42 7.90
CA ARG A 89 5.92 -1.89 6.76
C ARG A 89 6.51 -3.03 5.95
N GLY A 90 6.28 -3.02 4.63
CA GLY A 90 6.89 -3.98 3.71
C GLY A 90 8.31 -3.57 3.36
N LEU A 91 9.23 -4.53 3.31
CA LEU A 91 10.63 -4.32 2.91
C LEU A 91 10.94 -5.16 1.68
N ARG A 92 11.49 -4.55 0.64
CA ARG A 92 11.89 -5.22 -0.60
C ARG A 92 13.40 -5.50 -0.64
N ASP A 93 14.20 -4.56 -0.15
CA ASP A 93 15.66 -4.60 -0.20
C ASP A 93 16.31 -3.81 0.95
N GLY A 94 17.64 -3.75 0.96
CA GLY A 94 18.41 -3.05 1.97
C GLY A 94 18.23 -1.53 1.94
N THR A 95 17.94 -0.95 0.77
CA THR A 95 17.70 0.50 0.63
C THR A 95 16.37 0.87 1.29
N ASP A 96 15.32 0.10 1.04
CA ASP A 96 14.05 0.25 1.75
C ASP A 96 14.26 0.13 3.26
N PHE A 97 15.03 -0.87 3.71
CA PHE A 97 15.29 -1.11 5.12
C PHE A 97 15.94 0.09 5.82
N ASN A 98 16.99 0.67 5.24
CA ASN A 98 17.68 1.82 5.83
C ASN A 98 16.72 3.01 6.00
N TYR A 99 15.91 3.30 5.00
CA TYR A 99 14.92 4.37 5.08
C TYR A 99 13.82 4.09 6.11
N GLU A 100 13.27 2.89 6.11
CA GLU A 100 12.19 2.50 7.01
C GLU A 100 12.66 2.43 8.48
N MET A 101 13.92 2.07 8.73
CA MET A 101 14.51 2.12 10.07
C MET A 101 14.59 3.55 10.62
N GLN A 102 14.97 4.52 9.77
CA GLN A 102 14.97 5.93 10.17
C GLN A 102 13.55 6.41 10.49
N MET A 103 12.59 6.07 9.64
CA MET A 103 11.18 6.40 9.86
C MET A 103 10.62 5.76 11.13
N ALA A 104 10.95 4.49 11.40
CA ALA A 104 10.51 3.79 12.60
C ALA A 104 11.08 4.44 13.87
N GLY A 105 12.36 4.85 13.86
CA GLY A 105 12.97 5.57 14.97
C GLY A 105 12.28 6.90 15.25
N MET A 106 11.98 7.69 14.22
CA MET A 106 11.25 8.95 14.38
C MET A 106 9.80 8.73 14.84
N ASN A 107 9.12 7.74 14.28
CA ASN A 107 7.76 7.38 14.69
C ASN A 107 7.71 6.93 16.15
N GLY A 108 8.65 6.10 16.61
CA GLY A 108 8.75 5.66 18.00
C GLY A 108 9.01 6.82 18.97
N ALA A 109 9.82 7.80 18.59
CA ALA A 109 10.04 9.01 19.39
C ALA A 109 8.78 9.88 19.51
N MET A 110 7.98 10.00 18.44
CA MET A 110 6.73 10.78 18.41
C MET A 110 5.55 10.04 19.04
N ALA A 111 5.57 8.72 19.04
CA ALA A 111 4.49 7.87 19.52
C ALA A 111 5.05 6.59 20.20
N PRO A 112 5.58 6.66 21.44
CA PRO A 112 6.25 5.55 22.11
C PRO A 112 5.39 4.29 22.32
N GLY A 113 4.06 4.40 22.22
CA GLY A 113 3.13 3.28 22.34
C GLY A 113 2.78 2.59 21.02
N ILE A 114 3.43 2.96 19.90
CA ILE A 114 3.18 2.39 18.58
C ILE A 114 4.48 1.82 18.01
N ASP A 115 4.55 0.49 17.88
CA ASP A 115 5.71 -0.19 17.34
C ASP A 115 5.63 -0.34 15.81
N THR A 116 6.80 -0.40 15.15
CA THR A 116 6.88 -0.69 13.71
C THR A 116 7.34 -2.13 13.50
N VAL A 117 6.56 -2.88 12.73
CA VAL A 117 6.84 -4.27 12.34
C VAL A 117 7.22 -4.31 10.87
N PHE A 118 8.40 -4.85 10.57
CA PHE A 118 8.88 -5.02 9.21
C PHE A 118 8.53 -6.41 8.66
N LEU A 119 7.93 -6.45 7.49
CA LEU A 119 7.62 -7.67 6.75
C LEU A 119 8.44 -7.72 5.46
N PRO A 120 9.45 -8.58 5.35
CA PRO A 120 10.18 -8.77 4.10
C PRO A 120 9.22 -9.23 3.00
N ALA A 121 9.24 -8.60 1.83
CA ALA A 121 8.43 -9.00 0.69
C ALA A 121 8.79 -10.43 0.25
N SER A 122 7.78 -11.20 -0.10
CA SER A 122 7.98 -12.55 -0.63
C SER A 122 8.83 -12.52 -1.91
N PRO A 123 9.71 -13.53 -2.15
CA PRO A 123 10.65 -13.49 -3.27
C PRO A 123 10.03 -13.23 -4.64
N HIS A 124 8.83 -13.75 -4.87
CA HIS A 124 8.12 -13.62 -6.15
C HIS A 124 7.48 -12.25 -6.40
N VAL A 125 7.42 -11.36 -5.39
CA VAL A 125 6.83 -10.01 -5.52
C VAL A 125 7.79 -8.88 -5.14
N ARG A 126 8.96 -9.18 -4.61
CA ARG A 126 9.91 -8.17 -4.11
C ARG A 126 10.41 -7.19 -5.17
N HIS A 127 10.42 -7.59 -6.45
CA HIS A 127 10.82 -6.75 -7.58
C HIS A 127 9.70 -5.80 -8.05
N ILE A 128 8.48 -5.96 -7.55
CA ILE A 128 7.31 -5.20 -8.01
C ILE A 128 7.26 -3.84 -7.30
N THR A 129 7.34 -2.76 -8.08
CA THR A 129 7.13 -1.39 -7.59
C THR A 129 5.95 -0.74 -8.30
N ALA A 130 5.12 0.00 -7.59
CA ALA A 130 3.96 0.70 -8.17
C ALA A 130 4.39 1.67 -9.27
N THR A 131 5.53 2.35 -9.09
CA THR A 131 6.09 3.28 -10.08
C THR A 131 6.41 2.59 -11.41
N LEU A 132 7.13 1.45 -11.38
CA LEU A 132 7.46 0.72 -12.60
C LEU A 132 6.20 0.11 -13.25
N VAL A 133 5.28 -0.44 -12.48
CA VAL A 133 4.00 -0.96 -12.98
C VAL A 133 3.23 0.14 -13.71
N ARG A 134 3.15 1.33 -13.14
CA ARG A 134 2.51 2.49 -13.77
C ARG A 134 3.19 2.88 -15.09
N GLN A 135 4.51 2.96 -15.11
CA GLN A 135 5.29 3.27 -16.31
C GLN A 135 5.05 2.24 -17.42
N ILE A 136 5.16 0.94 -17.10
CA ILE A 136 4.91 -0.15 -18.05
C ILE A 136 3.50 -0.04 -18.64
N ALA A 137 2.49 0.18 -17.80
CA ALA A 137 1.11 0.30 -18.25
C ALA A 137 0.90 1.49 -19.18
N LEU A 138 1.45 2.67 -18.85
CA LEU A 138 1.33 3.87 -19.66
C LEU A 138 2.04 3.74 -21.01
N MET A 139 3.12 2.96 -21.07
CA MET A 139 3.82 2.61 -22.32
C MET A 139 3.13 1.48 -23.11
N GLY A 140 2.00 0.94 -22.62
CA GLY A 140 1.23 -0.11 -23.29
C GLY A 140 1.72 -1.53 -23.03
N GLY A 141 2.64 -1.72 -22.06
CA GLY A 141 3.16 -3.03 -21.67
C GLY A 141 2.13 -3.84 -20.85
N ASN A 142 2.35 -5.17 -20.82
CA ASN A 142 1.55 -6.07 -19.99
C ASN A 142 1.96 -6.01 -18.52
N VAL A 143 0.98 -5.83 -17.64
CA VAL A 143 1.18 -5.72 -16.18
C VAL A 143 0.50 -6.85 -15.39
N SER A 144 -0.02 -7.88 -16.07
CA SER A 144 -0.82 -8.96 -15.46
C SER A 144 -0.10 -9.72 -14.35
N ASP A 145 1.22 -9.82 -14.45
CA ASP A 145 2.03 -10.56 -13.48
C ASP A 145 2.34 -9.74 -12.20
N PHE A 146 2.09 -8.43 -12.25
CA PHE A 146 2.47 -7.50 -11.18
C PHE A 146 1.30 -7.01 -10.34
N VAL A 147 0.07 -7.10 -10.88
CA VAL A 147 -1.13 -6.59 -10.24
C VAL A 147 -2.30 -7.57 -10.36
N PRO A 148 -3.28 -7.50 -9.45
CA PRO A 148 -4.52 -8.27 -9.58
C PRO A 148 -5.25 -7.98 -10.89
N PRO A 149 -6.04 -8.93 -11.42
CA PRO A 149 -6.78 -8.76 -12.68
C PRO A 149 -7.71 -7.54 -12.69
N GLY A 150 -8.33 -7.21 -11.55
CA GLY A 150 -9.17 -6.02 -11.39
C GLY A 150 -8.40 -4.72 -11.60
N VAL A 151 -7.19 -4.66 -11.03
CA VAL A 151 -6.29 -3.51 -11.15
C VAL A 151 -5.70 -3.42 -12.56
N ALA A 152 -5.33 -4.55 -13.18
CA ALA A 152 -4.82 -4.58 -14.55
C ALA A 152 -5.82 -3.96 -15.55
N ARG A 153 -7.11 -4.30 -15.42
CA ARG A 153 -8.18 -3.70 -16.26
C ARG A 153 -8.28 -2.19 -16.06
N ARG A 154 -8.22 -1.70 -14.83
CA ARG A 154 -8.27 -0.26 -14.52
C ARG A 154 -7.04 0.48 -15.08
N LEU A 155 -5.84 -0.11 -14.94
CA LEU A 155 -4.61 0.43 -15.53
C LEU A 155 -4.70 0.55 -17.04
N LYS A 156 -5.18 -0.48 -17.73
CA LYS A 156 -5.37 -0.47 -19.18
C LYS A 156 -6.35 0.64 -19.62
N ALA A 157 -7.45 0.81 -18.89
CA ALA A 157 -8.43 1.87 -19.16
C ALA A 157 -7.84 3.28 -18.94
N LYS A 158 -7.01 3.46 -17.91
CA LYS A 158 -6.30 4.73 -17.65
C LYS A 158 -5.26 5.00 -18.74
N ALA A 159 -4.43 4.02 -19.09
CA ALA A 159 -3.38 4.16 -20.10
C ALA A 159 -3.95 4.53 -21.47
N ALA A 160 -5.13 4.03 -21.84
CA ALA A 160 -5.81 4.39 -23.08
C ALA A 160 -6.14 5.89 -23.20
N LYS A 161 -6.31 6.60 -22.06
CA LYS A 161 -6.58 8.05 -22.02
C LYS A 161 -5.30 8.90 -22.12
N TYR A 162 -4.12 8.29 -21.93
CA TYR A 162 -2.82 8.95 -21.98
C TYR A 162 -2.04 8.68 -23.29
N LYS A 163 -2.62 7.90 -24.22
CA LYS A 163 -2.00 7.78 -25.56
C LYS A 163 -2.18 9.10 -26.29
N PRO A 164 -1.08 9.66 -26.83
CA PRO A 164 -1.15 10.85 -27.69
C PRO A 164 -1.95 10.62 -28.94
#